data_96bd3135a3e70d03cd87b708b3bf09b0
#
_entry.id   96bd3135a3e70d03cd87b708b3bf09b0
#
_cell.length_a   1.000
_cell.length_b   1.000
_cell.length_c   1.000
_cell.angle_alpha   90.00
_cell.angle_beta   90.00
_cell.angle_gamma   90.00
#
_symmetry.space_group_name_H-M   'P 1'
#
loop_
_entity.id
_entity.type
_entity.pdbx_description
1 polymer ?
#
loop_
_entity_poly.entity_id
_entity_poly.type
_entity_poly.pdbx_seq_one_letter_code
_entity_poly.pdbx_strand_id
1 'polypeptide(L)'
;MMKGTKGNYENLKGGKISNEMFVLPYDSNKKYNELINDECVFRRIATNIKANDSDHTLFVSDSDDVAEWNLANIEDIKNVINNFTKKRMECHTLSIITRLDEDIVHDSQFDTEDYLIKHFAKSFGKAEENAFINGTGVNMPIGILNGTDGAEVGVTTNEITFDDVIALYFSLKSEYRTKGSWLINDEIAKNLYTLKDADGNYIWNHNSNTIMGRPVYITNAMPSTGKVIAFGDFSYYWITIRMPISARSINELFCGNQQVGYLAKEYLDGRLIRTDAIKVLQLN
;
A
#
# COMPACT_ATOMS: atom_id res chain seq x y z
N MET A 1 -4.56 -23.37 -41.35
CA MET A 1 -3.31 -23.63 -40.62
C MET A 1 -3.05 -22.42 -39.73
N MET A 2 -3.61 -22.39 -38.54
CA MET A 2 -3.32 -21.38 -37.54
C MET A 2 -2.05 -21.82 -36.82
N LYS A 3 -1.00 -20.99 -36.91
CA LYS A 3 0.20 -21.15 -36.09
C LYS A 3 -0.19 -20.78 -34.68
N GLY A 4 -0.35 -21.78 -33.82
CA GLY A 4 -0.45 -21.57 -32.38
C GLY A 4 0.82 -20.86 -31.93
N THR A 5 0.66 -19.69 -31.35
CA THR A 5 1.68 -19.01 -30.56
C THR A 5 2.01 -19.96 -29.40
N LYS A 6 3.13 -20.66 -29.50
CA LYS A 6 3.75 -21.30 -28.34
C LYS A 6 4.00 -20.19 -27.35
N GLY A 7 3.19 -20.15 -26.30
CA GLY A 7 3.34 -19.20 -25.21
C GLY A 7 4.78 -19.25 -24.70
N ASN A 8 5.28 -18.13 -24.24
CA ASN A 8 6.65 -17.86 -23.83
C ASN A 8 7.14 -18.68 -22.61
N TYR A 9 6.77 -19.98 -22.54
CA TYR A 9 7.31 -20.91 -21.53
C TYR A 9 8.84 -21.05 -21.64
N GLU A 10 9.39 -20.85 -22.85
CA GLU A 10 10.83 -20.88 -23.05
C GLU A 10 11.55 -19.74 -22.35
N ASN A 11 10.90 -18.61 -22.12
CA ASN A 11 11.48 -17.51 -21.34
C ASN A 11 11.52 -17.80 -19.84
N LEU A 12 10.65 -18.66 -19.32
CA LEU A 12 10.73 -19.19 -17.97
C LEU A 12 11.69 -20.40 -17.87
N LYS A 13 11.97 -21.09 -18.98
CA LYS A 13 12.88 -22.22 -19.09
C LYS A 13 14.26 -21.86 -19.70
N GLY A 14 14.41 -20.70 -20.27
CA GLY A 14 15.55 -20.29 -21.11
C GLY A 14 16.70 -19.64 -20.34
N GLY A 15 17.24 -20.28 -19.37
CA GLY A 15 18.51 -19.88 -18.76
C GLY A 15 19.11 -21.04 -18.03
N LYS A 16 20.40 -21.28 -18.22
CA LYS A 16 21.21 -22.22 -17.44
C LYS A 16 20.74 -22.26 -15.98
N ILE A 17 20.73 -23.44 -15.38
CA ILE A 17 20.50 -23.68 -13.96
C ILE A 17 21.48 -22.81 -13.15
N SER A 18 21.18 -21.54 -13.03
CA SER A 18 21.73 -20.64 -12.03
C SER A 18 20.60 -20.33 -11.08
N ASN A 19 20.88 -20.23 -9.80
CA ASN A 19 19.90 -19.88 -8.75
C ASN A 19 19.31 -18.46 -8.90
N GLU A 20 19.31 -17.90 -10.10
CA GLU A 20 18.91 -16.54 -10.39
C GLU A 20 17.40 -16.46 -10.58
N MET A 21 16.79 -15.53 -9.85
CA MET A 21 15.40 -15.13 -10.05
C MET A 21 15.31 -14.33 -11.34
N PHE A 22 14.33 -14.62 -12.17
CA PHE A 22 14.08 -13.86 -13.41
C PHE A 22 13.05 -12.77 -13.13
N VAL A 23 13.36 -11.54 -13.52
CA VAL A 23 12.36 -10.47 -13.60
C VAL A 23 11.35 -10.84 -14.69
N LEU A 24 10.07 -10.62 -14.43
CA LEU A 24 9.04 -10.87 -15.42
C LEU A 24 9.29 -10.06 -16.71
N PRO A 25 8.94 -10.61 -17.88
CA PRO A 25 8.94 -9.85 -19.13
C PRO A 25 8.16 -8.53 -18.97
N TYR A 26 8.51 -7.53 -19.80
CA TYR A 26 7.95 -6.18 -19.67
C TYR A 26 6.42 -6.17 -19.70
N ASP A 27 5.79 -6.89 -20.61
CA ASP A 27 4.34 -6.94 -20.76
C ASP A 27 3.67 -7.62 -19.54
N SER A 28 4.24 -8.72 -19.06
CA SER A 28 3.76 -9.45 -17.88
C SER A 28 3.92 -8.62 -16.61
N ASN A 29 5.03 -7.88 -16.49
CA ASN A 29 5.26 -6.99 -15.36
C ASN A 29 4.31 -5.78 -15.38
N LYS A 30 4.01 -5.22 -16.55
CA LYS A 30 3.02 -4.15 -16.70
C LYS A 30 1.64 -4.63 -16.26
N LYS A 31 1.20 -5.79 -16.74
CA LYS A 31 -0.07 -6.41 -16.37
C LYS A 31 -0.15 -6.70 -14.86
N TYR A 32 0.94 -7.22 -14.29
CA TYR A 32 1.04 -7.42 -12.84
C TYR A 32 0.84 -6.11 -12.06
N ASN A 33 1.53 -5.03 -12.47
CA ASN A 33 1.43 -3.74 -11.79
C ASN A 33 0.02 -3.12 -11.89
N GLU A 34 -0.68 -3.31 -13.00
CA GLU A 34 -2.08 -2.90 -13.15
C GLU A 34 -2.97 -3.65 -12.15
N LEU A 35 -2.86 -4.98 -12.11
CA LEU A 35 -3.66 -5.83 -11.23
C LEU A 35 -3.37 -5.60 -9.74
N ILE A 36 -2.11 -5.43 -9.34
CA ILE A 36 -1.79 -5.22 -7.92
C ILE A 36 -2.24 -3.84 -7.44
N ASN A 37 -2.27 -2.84 -8.32
CA ASN A 37 -2.84 -1.52 -8.01
C ASN A 37 -4.35 -1.58 -7.76
N ASP A 38 -5.05 -2.54 -8.38
CA ASP A 38 -6.48 -2.76 -8.12
C ASP A 38 -6.71 -3.49 -6.79
N GLU A 39 -5.83 -4.42 -6.43
CA GLU A 39 -5.95 -5.21 -5.19
C GLU A 39 -5.43 -4.45 -3.96
N CYS A 40 -4.47 -3.54 -4.10
CA CYS A 40 -3.88 -2.78 -3.00
C CYS A 40 -4.22 -1.29 -3.11
N VAL A 41 -5.05 -0.78 -2.19
CA VAL A 41 -5.46 0.62 -2.14
C VAL A 41 -4.24 1.53 -1.93
N PHE A 42 -3.29 1.13 -1.08
CA PHE A 42 -2.10 1.93 -0.78
C PHE A 42 -1.24 2.20 -2.01
N ARG A 43 -1.13 1.27 -2.95
CA ARG A 43 -0.37 1.52 -4.19
C ARG A 43 -0.94 2.65 -5.04
N ARG A 44 -2.25 2.97 -4.87
CA ARG A 44 -2.93 4.08 -5.58
C ARG A 44 -2.85 5.41 -4.87
N ILE A 45 -2.90 5.40 -3.53
CA ILE A 45 -3.01 6.63 -2.72
C ILE A 45 -1.68 7.06 -2.09
N ALA A 46 -0.72 6.15 -1.93
CA ALA A 46 0.59 6.40 -1.37
C ALA A 46 1.61 6.84 -2.44
N THR A 47 2.76 7.34 -1.99
CA THR A 47 3.86 7.70 -2.89
C THR A 47 4.76 6.50 -3.14
N ASN A 48 4.83 6.05 -4.39
CA ASN A 48 5.67 4.93 -4.80
C ASN A 48 7.03 5.42 -5.29
N ILE A 49 8.12 4.91 -4.70
CA ILE A 49 9.50 5.29 -5.00
C ILE A 49 10.26 4.03 -5.45
N LYS A 50 11.03 4.17 -6.52
CA LYS A 50 11.97 3.13 -6.94
C LYS A 50 13.29 3.35 -6.21
N ALA A 51 13.77 2.34 -5.50
CA ALA A 51 15.08 2.35 -4.87
C ALA A 51 16.07 1.46 -5.64
N ASN A 52 17.29 1.93 -5.79
CA ASN A 52 18.34 1.16 -6.44
C ASN A 52 19.14 0.32 -5.42
N ASP A 53 19.19 0.76 -4.15
CA ASP A 53 19.99 0.15 -3.09
C ASP A 53 19.12 -0.56 -2.03
N SER A 54 19.73 -1.45 -1.25
CA SER A 54 19.07 -2.21 -0.19
C SER A 54 18.61 -1.34 0.97
N ASP A 55 19.33 -0.24 1.22
CA ASP A 55 19.05 0.71 2.29
C ASP A 55 18.91 2.10 1.67
N HIS A 56 17.70 2.61 1.67
CA HIS A 56 17.44 3.96 1.18
C HIS A 56 17.20 4.90 2.37
N THR A 57 18.04 5.91 2.50
CA THR A 57 17.88 6.93 3.53
C THR A 57 17.12 8.13 2.95
N LEU A 58 15.98 8.42 3.53
CA LEU A 58 15.18 9.58 3.18
C LEU A 58 15.51 10.72 4.12
N PHE A 59 15.67 11.90 3.56
CA PHE A 59 15.82 13.14 4.32
C PHE A 59 14.49 13.87 4.32
N VAL A 60 13.86 13.96 5.49
CA VAL A 60 12.57 14.62 5.67
C VAL A 60 12.82 15.95 6.37
N SER A 61 12.34 17.04 5.79
CA SER A 61 12.32 18.34 6.44
C SER A 61 11.04 18.47 7.26
N ASP A 62 11.18 18.81 8.54
CA ASP A 62 10.04 19.06 9.44
C ASP A 62 9.77 20.57 9.59
N SER A 63 10.38 21.41 8.75
CA SER A 63 10.21 22.85 8.86
C SER A 63 8.89 23.32 8.24
N ASP A 64 8.09 24.01 9.05
CA ASP A 64 6.91 24.76 8.62
C ASP A 64 7.29 26.23 8.40
N ASP A 65 8.33 26.49 7.60
CA ASP A 65 8.87 27.82 7.41
C ASP A 65 7.95 28.69 6.56
N VAL A 66 7.68 29.87 7.05
CA VAL A 66 6.88 30.87 6.32
C VAL A 66 7.82 32.01 5.88
N ALA A 67 7.75 32.33 4.59
CA ALA A 67 8.48 33.48 4.06
C ALA A 67 7.90 34.78 4.61
N GLU A 68 8.77 35.72 4.95
CA GLU A 68 8.37 37.04 5.44
C GLU A 68 8.33 38.07 4.29
N TRP A 69 7.32 38.95 4.35
CA TRP A 69 7.18 40.03 3.38
C TRP A 69 8.13 41.18 3.78
N ASN A 70 8.99 41.53 2.84
CA ASN A 70 9.81 42.68 2.78
C ASN A 70 10.63 43.13 3.92
N LEU A 71 11.85 42.89 3.83
CA LEU A 71 12.81 43.61 4.64
C LEU A 71 13.82 44.23 3.70
N ALA A 72 14.03 45.53 3.84
CA ALA A 72 14.92 46.29 2.97
C ALA A 72 16.37 45.84 3.07
N ASN A 73 16.73 45.15 4.17
CA ASN A 73 18.09 44.70 4.43
C ASN A 73 18.13 43.19 4.59
N ILE A 74 19.16 42.56 4.05
CA ILE A 74 19.40 41.10 4.14
C ILE A 74 19.60 40.65 5.60
N GLU A 75 20.14 41.54 6.45
CA GLU A 75 20.38 41.25 7.86
C GLU A 75 19.10 41.09 8.69
N ASP A 76 17.99 41.66 8.21
CA ASP A 76 16.68 41.59 8.86
C ASP A 76 15.90 40.34 8.43
N ILE A 77 16.41 39.57 7.43
CA ILE A 77 15.76 38.36 6.95
C ILE A 77 16.01 37.25 7.94
N LYS A 78 14.92 36.65 8.42
CA LYS A 78 14.97 35.50 9.31
C LYS A 78 15.69 34.32 8.64
N ASN A 79 16.84 33.99 9.19
CA ASN A 79 17.60 32.84 8.70
C ASN A 79 17.07 31.57 9.33
N VAL A 80 16.47 30.72 8.52
CA VAL A 80 15.90 29.45 8.97
C VAL A 80 16.87 28.33 8.63
N ILE A 81 17.25 27.56 9.65
CA ILE A 81 18.07 26.37 9.47
C ILE A 81 17.11 25.16 9.38
N ASN A 82 16.98 24.60 8.20
CA ASN A 82 16.19 23.39 8.01
C ASN A 82 16.89 22.18 8.65
N ASN A 83 16.25 21.61 9.65
CA ASN A 83 16.67 20.35 10.23
C ASN A 83 16.07 19.19 9.42
N PHE A 84 16.93 18.30 8.95
CA PHE A 84 16.49 17.10 8.24
C PHE A 84 16.51 15.90 9.18
N THR A 85 15.37 15.26 9.33
CA THR A 85 15.27 13.95 9.99
C THR A 85 15.59 12.86 9.00
N LYS A 86 16.47 11.94 9.37
CA LYS A 86 16.82 10.78 8.55
C LYS A 86 15.85 9.66 8.85
N LYS A 87 15.08 9.23 7.84
CA LYS A 87 14.24 8.04 7.90
C LYS A 87 14.89 6.96 7.03
N ARG A 88 15.24 5.82 7.63
CA ARG A 88 15.83 4.69 6.90
C ARG A 88 14.73 3.77 6.43
N MET A 89 14.75 3.42 5.14
CA MET A 89 13.88 2.42 4.53
C MET A 89 14.70 1.13 4.38
N GLU A 90 14.20 0.05 4.93
CA GLU A 90 14.79 -1.29 4.81
C GLU A 90 13.99 -2.07 3.76
N CYS A 91 14.67 -2.91 2.96
CA CYS A 91 13.97 -3.72 1.98
C CYS A 91 13.61 -5.07 2.57
N HIS A 92 12.33 -5.31 2.76
CA HIS A 92 11.79 -6.59 3.18
C HIS A 92 11.46 -7.47 1.98
N THR A 93 11.58 -8.77 2.15
CA THR A 93 11.27 -9.74 1.09
C THR A 93 9.87 -10.28 1.28
N LEU A 94 8.99 -10.01 0.32
CA LEU A 94 7.70 -10.67 0.20
C LEU A 94 7.83 -11.84 -0.78
N SER A 95 7.37 -13.04 -0.42
CA SER A 95 7.50 -14.23 -1.27
C SER A 95 6.33 -15.18 -1.12
N ILE A 96 6.01 -15.88 -2.22
CA ILE A 96 5.00 -16.92 -2.26
C ILE A 96 5.46 -18.07 -3.14
N ILE A 97 5.06 -19.29 -2.79
CA ILE A 97 5.19 -20.47 -3.65
C ILE A 97 3.79 -20.96 -4.00
N THR A 98 3.49 -20.97 -5.29
CA THR A 98 2.25 -21.55 -5.83
C THR A 98 2.58 -22.86 -6.54
N ARG A 99 1.80 -23.91 -6.27
CA ARG A 99 1.95 -25.23 -6.91
C ARG A 99 0.80 -25.47 -7.87
N LEU A 100 1.12 -25.95 -9.04
CA LEU A 100 0.16 -26.40 -10.04
C LEU A 100 0.45 -27.83 -10.40
N ASP A 101 -0.59 -28.61 -10.66
CA ASP A 101 -0.44 -29.98 -11.16
C ASP A 101 0.16 -29.95 -12.57
N GLU A 102 1.03 -30.91 -12.85
CA GLU A 102 1.77 -30.97 -14.12
C GLU A 102 0.84 -31.09 -15.32
N ASP A 103 -0.29 -31.80 -15.17
CA ASP A 103 -1.32 -31.96 -16.20
C ASP A 103 -1.92 -30.59 -16.59
N ILE A 104 -2.16 -29.69 -15.62
CA ILE A 104 -2.70 -28.35 -15.87
C ILE A 104 -1.66 -27.49 -16.59
N VAL A 105 -0.40 -27.59 -16.19
CA VAL A 105 0.69 -26.80 -16.80
C VAL A 105 0.91 -27.19 -18.27
N HIS A 106 0.65 -28.46 -18.61
CA HIS A 106 0.80 -28.98 -19.97
C HIS A 106 -0.49 -28.89 -20.81
N ASP A 107 -1.61 -28.49 -20.21
CA ASP A 107 -2.85 -28.25 -20.95
C ASP A 107 -2.72 -27.05 -21.88
N SER A 108 -2.92 -27.27 -23.17
CA SER A 108 -2.83 -26.23 -24.20
C SER A 108 -3.95 -25.15 -24.10
N GLN A 109 -5.02 -25.43 -23.37
CA GLN A 109 -6.14 -24.52 -23.17
C GLN A 109 -5.99 -23.65 -21.93
N PHE A 110 -5.07 -24.02 -21.04
CA PHE A 110 -4.82 -23.28 -19.80
C PHE A 110 -3.62 -22.31 -19.94
N ASP A 111 -3.90 -21.03 -19.81
CA ASP A 111 -2.84 -20.00 -19.79
C ASP A 111 -2.25 -19.89 -18.39
N THR A 112 -1.20 -20.68 -18.16
CA THR A 112 -0.48 -20.74 -16.89
C THR A 112 0.14 -19.39 -16.51
N GLU A 113 0.64 -18.62 -17.48
CA GLU A 113 1.28 -17.32 -17.23
C GLU A 113 0.22 -16.31 -16.74
N ASP A 114 -0.88 -16.18 -17.43
CA ASP A 114 -1.97 -15.27 -17.07
C ASP A 114 -2.56 -15.62 -15.71
N TYR A 115 -2.76 -16.89 -15.43
CA TYR A 115 -3.22 -17.37 -14.12
C TYR A 115 -2.24 -16.99 -13.00
N LEU A 116 -0.94 -17.26 -13.17
CA LEU A 116 0.08 -16.96 -12.17
C LEU A 116 0.21 -15.45 -11.90
N ILE A 117 0.16 -14.62 -12.95
CA ILE A 117 0.21 -13.15 -12.80
C ILE A 117 -0.96 -12.66 -11.96
N LYS A 118 -2.19 -13.11 -12.26
CA LYS A 118 -3.40 -12.76 -11.51
C LYS A 118 -3.32 -13.25 -10.05
N HIS A 119 -2.87 -14.48 -9.87
CA HIS A 119 -2.75 -15.10 -8.55
C HIS A 119 -1.72 -14.37 -7.69
N PHE A 120 -0.56 -14.05 -8.26
CA PHE A 120 0.49 -13.32 -7.55
C PHE A 120 0.05 -11.89 -7.22
N ALA A 121 -0.54 -11.15 -8.18
CA ALA A 121 -1.04 -9.80 -7.94
C ALA A 121 -2.04 -9.77 -6.79
N LYS A 122 -2.98 -10.70 -6.75
CA LYS A 122 -3.96 -10.81 -5.67
C LYS A 122 -3.34 -11.17 -4.32
N SER A 123 -2.39 -12.12 -4.32
CA SER A 123 -1.76 -12.59 -3.07
C SER A 123 -0.81 -11.55 -2.49
N PHE A 124 0.02 -10.94 -3.33
CA PHE A 124 0.92 -9.86 -2.91
C PHE A 124 0.14 -8.62 -2.52
N GLY A 125 -0.84 -8.19 -3.31
CA GLY A 125 -1.67 -7.01 -3.01
C GLY A 125 -2.32 -7.09 -1.63
N LYS A 126 -2.89 -8.23 -1.27
CA LYS A 126 -3.46 -8.45 0.07
C LYS A 126 -2.42 -8.42 1.19
N ALA A 127 -1.25 -9.03 0.95
CA ALA A 127 -0.18 -9.06 1.94
C ALA A 127 0.42 -7.67 2.16
N GLU A 128 0.63 -6.92 1.10
CA GLU A 128 1.12 -5.55 1.14
C GLU A 128 0.14 -4.62 1.85
N GLU A 129 -1.14 -4.68 1.48
CA GLU A 129 -2.16 -3.85 2.09
C GLU A 129 -2.23 -4.09 3.60
N ASN A 130 -2.21 -5.35 4.01
CA ASN A 130 -2.17 -5.68 5.43
C ASN A 130 -0.89 -5.17 6.12
N ALA A 131 0.27 -5.27 5.46
CA ALA A 131 1.53 -4.79 6.00
C ALA A 131 1.57 -3.25 6.10
N PHE A 132 1.05 -2.53 5.10
CA PHE A 132 1.00 -1.06 5.10
C PHE A 132 0.03 -0.50 6.14
N ILE A 133 -0.97 -1.27 6.55
CA ILE A 133 -1.92 -0.88 7.60
C ILE A 133 -1.43 -1.32 8.97
N ASN A 134 -1.15 -2.62 9.15
CA ASN A 134 -0.94 -3.26 10.45
C ASN A 134 0.54 -3.62 10.73
N GLY A 135 1.44 -3.38 9.79
CA GLY A 135 2.82 -3.85 9.88
C GLY A 135 3.58 -3.32 11.08
N THR A 136 4.40 -4.18 11.65
CA THR A 136 5.16 -3.89 12.87
C THR A 136 6.52 -3.26 12.61
N GLY A 137 7.04 -3.31 11.36
CA GLY A 137 8.40 -2.91 11.01
C GLY A 137 9.46 -3.99 11.25
N VAL A 138 9.05 -5.17 11.72
CA VAL A 138 9.98 -6.30 11.90
C VAL A 138 9.75 -7.32 10.80
N ASN A 139 10.71 -7.44 9.89
CA ASN A 139 10.63 -8.27 8.67
C ASN A 139 9.45 -7.93 7.74
N MET A 140 8.85 -6.77 7.92
CA MET A 140 7.75 -6.24 7.12
C MET A 140 7.72 -4.71 7.22
N PRO A 141 7.03 -4.01 6.31
CA PRO A 141 6.83 -2.57 6.38
C PRO A 141 6.27 -2.07 7.71
N ILE A 142 6.47 -0.78 8.01
CA ILE A 142 5.82 -0.12 9.15
C ILE A 142 4.45 0.36 8.71
N GLY A 143 3.40 -0.22 9.30
CA GLY A 143 2.02 0.13 9.01
C GLY A 143 1.59 1.47 9.61
N ILE A 144 0.53 2.06 9.03
CA ILE A 144 -0.03 3.33 9.52
C ILE A 144 -0.61 3.23 10.93
N LEU A 145 -1.04 2.03 11.36
CA LEU A 145 -1.60 1.81 12.70
C LEU A 145 -0.54 1.49 13.76
N ASN A 146 0.75 1.46 13.37
CA ASN A 146 1.85 1.23 14.31
C ASN A 146 1.81 2.22 15.47
N GLY A 147 2.17 1.76 16.66
CA GLY A 147 2.06 2.56 17.88
C GLY A 147 3.10 3.69 17.98
N THR A 148 4.27 3.54 17.35
CA THR A 148 5.41 4.46 17.50
C THR A 148 5.59 5.35 16.27
N ASP A 149 5.64 4.75 15.09
CA ASP A 149 5.93 5.43 13.81
C ASP A 149 4.70 5.53 12.90
N GLY A 150 3.52 5.17 13.39
CA GLY A 150 2.26 5.22 12.65
C GLY A 150 1.52 6.55 12.82
N ALA A 151 0.28 6.56 12.35
CA ALA A 151 -0.62 7.70 12.45
C ALA A 151 -1.00 8.00 13.91
N GLU A 152 -1.12 9.27 14.20
CA GLU A 152 -1.50 9.74 15.53
C GLU A 152 -2.99 9.54 15.81
N VAL A 153 -3.35 9.26 17.08
CA VAL A 153 -4.75 9.16 17.49
C VAL A 153 -5.34 10.58 17.55
N GLY A 154 -6.36 10.83 16.72
CA GLY A 154 -7.09 12.10 16.69
C GLY A 154 -8.30 12.13 17.61
N VAL A 155 -9.01 11.00 17.70
CA VAL A 155 -10.24 10.83 18.51
C VAL A 155 -10.23 9.45 19.15
N THR A 156 -10.70 9.39 20.41
CA THR A 156 -10.94 8.14 21.12
C THR A 156 -12.38 8.15 21.62
N THR A 157 -13.13 7.10 21.29
CA THR A 157 -14.57 6.98 21.63
C THR A 157 -14.94 5.54 21.97
N ASN A 158 -16.09 5.34 22.58
CA ASN A 158 -16.66 3.99 22.81
C ASN A 158 -17.62 3.58 21.69
N GLU A 159 -18.22 4.55 21.02
CA GLU A 159 -19.17 4.35 19.93
C GLU A 159 -18.94 5.43 18.87
N ILE A 160 -19.05 5.07 17.60
CA ILE A 160 -18.81 6.01 16.49
C ILE A 160 -20.06 6.84 16.29
N THR A 161 -19.95 8.14 16.54
CA THR A 161 -20.99 9.13 16.31
C THR A 161 -20.64 10.06 15.14
N PHE A 162 -21.63 10.85 14.70
CA PHE A 162 -21.38 11.89 13.70
C PHE A 162 -20.36 12.92 14.17
N ASP A 163 -20.46 13.32 15.43
CA ASP A 163 -19.55 14.32 16.01
C ASP A 163 -18.11 13.81 16.06
N ASP A 164 -17.90 12.50 16.27
CA ASP A 164 -16.56 11.90 16.26
C ASP A 164 -15.94 11.92 14.87
N VAL A 165 -16.73 11.71 13.82
CA VAL A 165 -16.26 11.83 12.43
C VAL A 165 -15.87 13.27 12.11
N ILE A 166 -16.66 14.25 12.55
CA ILE A 166 -16.34 15.68 12.43
C ILE A 166 -15.07 16.00 13.23
N ALA A 167 -15.00 15.56 14.47
CA ALA A 167 -13.84 15.78 15.33
C ALA A 167 -12.55 15.22 14.71
N LEU A 168 -12.60 14.00 14.14
CA LEU A 168 -11.48 13.41 13.43
C LEU A 168 -11.07 14.24 12.22
N TYR A 169 -12.04 14.69 11.42
CA TYR A 169 -11.76 15.53 10.26
C TYR A 169 -11.03 16.83 10.65
N PHE A 170 -11.46 17.49 11.73
CA PHE A 170 -10.87 18.75 12.18
C PHE A 170 -9.61 18.57 13.05
N SER A 171 -9.34 17.37 13.56
CA SER A 171 -8.09 17.06 14.25
C SER A 171 -6.86 17.11 13.33
N LEU A 172 -7.09 16.99 12.02
CA LEU A 172 -6.04 17.05 11.01
C LEU A 172 -5.79 18.51 10.61
N LYS A 173 -4.52 18.90 10.39
CA LYS A 173 -4.16 20.22 9.88
C LYS A 173 -4.81 20.49 8.51
N SER A 174 -5.16 21.76 8.24
CA SER A 174 -5.88 22.16 7.02
C SER A 174 -5.13 21.80 5.72
N GLU A 175 -3.80 21.84 5.75
CA GLU A 175 -2.94 21.50 4.61
C GLU A 175 -3.11 20.06 4.14
N TYR A 176 -3.23 19.09 5.08
CA TYR A 176 -3.43 17.69 4.76
C TYR A 176 -4.88 17.36 4.42
N ARG A 177 -5.85 18.12 4.98
CA ARG A 177 -7.29 17.90 4.72
C ARG A 177 -7.66 18.08 3.25
N THR A 178 -6.97 18.95 2.52
CA THR A 178 -7.27 19.21 1.10
C THR A 178 -7.05 18.00 0.20
N LYS A 179 -6.13 17.12 0.53
CA LYS A 179 -5.85 15.87 -0.18
C LYS A 179 -6.25 14.64 0.63
N GLY A 180 -6.88 14.86 1.78
CA GLY A 180 -7.27 13.80 2.70
C GLY A 180 -8.26 12.83 2.09
N SER A 181 -8.15 11.57 2.47
CA SER A 181 -9.09 10.50 2.18
C SER A 181 -9.36 9.66 3.43
N TRP A 182 -10.48 8.95 3.42
CA TRP A 182 -10.90 8.06 4.49
C TRP A 182 -10.49 6.63 4.15
N LEU A 183 -9.99 5.91 5.13
CA LEU A 183 -9.69 4.48 5.04
C LEU A 183 -10.38 3.75 6.20
N ILE A 184 -11.24 2.80 5.86
CA ILE A 184 -12.12 2.11 6.81
C ILE A 184 -12.31 0.65 6.46
N ASN A 185 -12.76 -0.14 7.43
CA ASN A 185 -13.21 -1.51 7.21
C ASN A 185 -14.66 -1.55 6.72
N ASP A 186 -15.06 -2.65 6.09
CA ASP A 186 -16.43 -2.85 5.58
C ASP A 186 -17.50 -2.80 6.68
N GLU A 187 -17.22 -3.33 7.88
CA GLU A 187 -18.14 -3.26 9.03
C GLU A 187 -18.36 -1.82 9.50
N ILE A 188 -17.28 -1.05 9.57
CA ILE A 188 -17.35 0.37 9.93
C ILE A 188 -18.04 1.17 8.83
N ALA A 189 -17.78 0.83 7.55
CA ALA A 189 -18.48 1.43 6.43
C ALA A 189 -19.99 1.28 6.56
N LYS A 190 -20.48 0.07 6.90
CA LYS A 190 -21.89 -0.19 7.14
C LYS A 190 -22.47 0.71 8.23
N ASN A 191 -21.75 0.89 9.35
CA ASN A 191 -22.18 1.76 10.42
C ASN A 191 -22.26 3.22 9.97
N LEU A 192 -21.21 3.72 9.28
CA LEU A 192 -21.19 5.09 8.78
C LEU A 192 -22.25 5.35 7.70
N TYR A 193 -22.64 4.34 6.92
CA TYR A 193 -23.69 4.43 5.91
C TYR A 193 -25.06 4.74 6.51
N THR A 194 -25.31 4.32 7.74
CA THR A 194 -26.58 4.50 8.45
C THR A 194 -26.59 5.72 9.35
N LEU A 195 -25.46 6.35 9.61
CA LEU A 195 -25.38 7.54 10.45
C LEU A 195 -26.04 8.75 9.76
N LYS A 196 -26.82 9.49 10.58
CA LYS A 196 -27.52 10.69 10.16
C LYS A 196 -27.14 11.87 11.04
N ASP A 197 -27.23 13.06 10.44
CA ASP A 197 -27.16 14.31 11.20
C ASP A 197 -28.45 14.60 11.98
N ALA A 198 -28.50 15.71 12.72
CA ALA A 198 -29.65 16.13 13.49
C ALA A 198 -30.89 16.41 12.62
N ASP A 199 -30.72 16.72 11.34
CA ASP A 199 -31.78 16.99 10.36
C ASP A 199 -32.22 15.71 9.64
N GLY A 200 -31.61 14.56 9.92
CA GLY A 200 -31.93 13.26 9.32
C GLY A 200 -31.25 12.97 7.99
N ASN A 201 -30.28 13.79 7.55
CA ASN A 201 -29.52 13.54 6.34
C ASN A 201 -28.38 12.58 6.61
N TYR A 202 -28.08 11.72 5.63
CA TYR A 202 -26.95 10.81 5.74
C TYR A 202 -25.62 11.56 5.61
N ILE A 203 -24.65 11.21 6.48
CA ILE A 203 -23.28 11.74 6.43
C ILE A 203 -22.58 11.33 5.14
N TRP A 204 -22.76 10.06 4.78
CA TRP A 204 -22.16 9.49 3.59
C TRP A 204 -22.93 9.91 2.34
N ASN A 205 -22.27 10.58 1.42
CA ASN A 205 -22.87 10.84 0.15
C ASN A 205 -22.81 9.59 -0.73
N HIS A 206 -23.95 8.90 -0.82
CA HIS A 206 -24.08 7.62 -1.54
C HIS A 206 -23.80 7.73 -3.04
N ASN A 207 -24.02 8.90 -3.64
CA ASN A 207 -23.83 9.10 -5.08
C ASN A 207 -22.35 9.26 -5.44
N SER A 208 -21.57 9.96 -4.61
CA SER A 208 -20.17 10.26 -4.86
C SER A 208 -19.19 9.41 -4.06
N ASN A 209 -19.68 8.51 -3.19
CA ASN A 209 -18.88 7.71 -2.26
C ASN A 209 -17.91 8.56 -1.44
N THR A 210 -18.41 9.66 -0.87
CA THR A 210 -17.62 10.62 -0.11
C THR A 210 -18.22 10.88 1.27
N ILE A 211 -17.36 11.12 2.26
CA ILE A 211 -17.72 11.65 3.57
C ILE A 211 -17.10 13.05 3.68
N MET A 212 -17.90 14.06 4.00
CA MET A 212 -17.48 15.47 4.06
C MET A 212 -16.73 15.94 2.80
N GLY A 213 -17.14 15.45 1.61
CA GLY A 213 -16.52 15.79 0.33
C GLY A 213 -15.17 15.13 0.07
N ARG A 214 -14.75 14.14 0.90
CA ARG A 214 -13.50 13.41 0.74
C ARG A 214 -13.76 11.95 0.36
N PRO A 215 -12.95 11.37 -0.53
CA PRO A 215 -13.14 10.00 -0.99
C PRO A 215 -12.96 9.00 0.15
N VAL A 216 -13.71 7.90 0.09
CA VAL A 216 -13.66 6.81 1.04
C VAL A 216 -13.11 5.58 0.35
N TYR A 217 -12.11 4.97 0.95
CA TYR A 217 -11.56 3.69 0.56
C TYR A 217 -11.92 2.64 1.62
N ILE A 218 -12.48 1.53 1.15
CA ILE A 218 -12.87 0.42 2.00
C ILE A 218 -11.84 -0.70 1.80
N THR A 219 -11.31 -1.21 2.90
CA THR A 219 -10.37 -2.33 2.87
C THR A 219 -10.58 -3.26 4.07
N ASN A 220 -10.52 -4.56 3.79
CA ASN A 220 -10.63 -5.58 4.83
C ASN A 220 -9.38 -5.68 5.72
N ALA A 221 -8.28 -5.03 5.34
CA ALA A 221 -7.07 -5.00 6.15
C ALA A 221 -7.17 -4.01 7.33
N MET A 222 -8.11 -3.04 7.28
CA MET A 222 -8.41 -2.20 8.44
C MET A 222 -9.13 -3.01 9.52
N PRO A 223 -8.73 -2.89 10.80
CA PRO A 223 -9.41 -3.58 11.89
C PRO A 223 -10.81 -3.00 12.15
N SER A 224 -11.70 -3.84 12.68
CA SER A 224 -13.03 -3.42 13.17
C SER A 224 -13.04 -3.01 14.65
N THR A 225 -11.92 -3.20 15.35
CA THR A 225 -11.73 -2.85 16.77
C THR A 225 -10.42 -2.09 16.98
N GLY A 226 -10.35 -1.29 18.01
CA GLY A 226 -9.19 -0.43 18.26
C GLY A 226 -9.13 0.75 17.29
N LYS A 227 -8.09 0.88 16.48
CA LYS A 227 -7.94 1.95 15.48
C LYS A 227 -8.73 1.61 14.22
N VAL A 228 -9.96 2.09 14.09
CA VAL A 228 -10.94 1.61 13.10
C VAL A 228 -11.13 2.53 11.89
N ILE A 229 -10.83 3.82 12.02
CA ILE A 229 -10.94 4.79 10.94
C ILE A 229 -9.60 5.53 10.83
N ALA A 230 -9.06 5.66 9.63
CA ALA A 230 -7.95 6.55 9.35
C ALA A 230 -8.40 7.64 8.36
N PHE A 231 -8.02 8.88 8.66
CA PHE A 231 -8.27 10.03 7.80
C PHE A 231 -7.00 10.85 7.64
N GLY A 232 -6.62 11.17 6.42
CA GLY A 232 -5.46 11.98 6.15
C GLY A 232 -4.97 11.96 4.73
N ASP A 233 -3.81 12.58 4.51
CA ASP A 233 -3.11 12.56 3.22
C ASP A 233 -2.15 11.38 3.17
N PHE A 234 -2.59 10.30 2.52
CA PHE A 234 -1.81 9.07 2.38
C PHE A 234 -0.61 9.22 1.45
N SER A 235 -0.47 10.33 0.71
CA SER A 235 0.74 10.58 -0.09
C SER A 235 2.01 10.71 0.77
N TYR A 236 1.85 10.96 2.07
CA TYR A 236 2.95 10.93 3.05
C TYR A 236 3.32 9.52 3.52
N TYR A 237 2.58 8.49 3.13
CA TYR A 237 3.04 7.12 3.25
C TYR A 237 3.85 6.76 2.01
N TRP A 238 5.13 6.45 2.19
CA TRP A 238 6.03 6.16 1.09
C TRP A 238 6.29 4.67 0.99
N ILE A 239 6.10 4.14 -0.21
CA ILE A 239 6.37 2.74 -0.55
C ILE A 239 7.62 2.73 -1.42
N THR A 240 8.64 2.01 -0.99
CA THR A 240 9.90 1.87 -1.72
C THR A 240 9.97 0.48 -2.32
N ILE A 241 10.01 0.41 -3.64
CA ILE A 241 10.16 -0.84 -4.39
C ILE A 241 11.58 -0.91 -4.92
N ARG A 242 12.35 -1.87 -4.42
CA ARG A 242 13.74 -2.08 -4.84
C ARG A 242 13.83 -2.91 -6.10
N MET A 243 13.11 -4.02 -6.13
CA MET A 243 13.09 -4.93 -7.26
C MET A 243 11.65 -5.28 -7.58
N PRO A 244 11.25 -5.13 -8.84
CA PRO A 244 9.92 -5.56 -9.26
C PRO A 244 9.79 -7.07 -9.05
N ILE A 245 8.56 -7.56 -9.13
CA ILE A 245 8.29 -8.98 -8.97
C ILE A 245 9.19 -9.82 -9.89
N SER A 246 9.77 -10.84 -9.30
CA SER A 246 10.57 -11.84 -9.99
C SER A 246 9.99 -13.22 -9.70
N ALA A 247 9.91 -14.07 -10.72
CA ALA A 247 9.36 -15.40 -10.58
C ALA A 247 10.30 -16.46 -11.17
N ARG A 248 10.27 -17.66 -10.62
CA ARG A 248 10.97 -18.85 -11.17
C ARG A 248 10.16 -20.11 -10.94
N SER A 249 10.28 -21.07 -11.85
CA SER A 249 9.77 -22.41 -11.63
C SER A 249 10.72 -23.25 -10.77
N ILE A 250 10.17 -24.05 -9.88
CA ILE A 250 10.87 -25.00 -9.02
C ILE A 250 10.29 -26.38 -9.29
N ASN A 251 10.88 -27.10 -10.22
CA ASN A 251 10.38 -28.41 -10.63
C ASN A 251 10.87 -29.53 -9.69
N GLU A 252 12.11 -29.41 -9.18
CA GLU A 252 12.76 -30.48 -8.45
C GLU A 252 12.12 -30.78 -7.08
N LEU A 253 11.61 -29.75 -6.39
CA LEU A 253 11.04 -29.91 -5.05
C LEU A 253 9.68 -30.62 -5.02
N PHE A 254 8.93 -30.60 -6.12
CA PHE A 254 7.55 -31.08 -6.17
C PHE A 254 7.30 -32.19 -7.20
N CYS A 255 8.35 -32.64 -7.90
CA CYS A 255 8.26 -33.68 -8.93
C CYS A 255 7.67 -35.01 -8.40
N GLY A 256 7.96 -35.35 -7.14
CA GLY A 256 7.42 -36.56 -6.50
C GLY A 256 5.88 -36.54 -6.35
N ASN A 257 5.25 -35.36 -6.43
CA ASN A 257 3.81 -35.16 -6.35
C ASN A 257 3.19 -34.81 -7.71
N GLN A 258 3.95 -34.91 -8.81
CA GLN A 258 3.53 -34.50 -10.14
C GLN A 258 3.06 -33.03 -10.19
N GLN A 259 3.77 -32.15 -9.47
CA GLN A 259 3.47 -30.73 -9.38
C GLN A 259 4.68 -29.89 -9.77
N VAL A 260 4.41 -28.73 -10.36
CA VAL A 260 5.36 -27.68 -10.65
C VAL A 260 5.17 -26.53 -9.64
N GLY A 261 6.23 -26.16 -8.92
CA GLY A 261 6.23 -25.02 -8.02
C GLY A 261 6.65 -23.74 -8.74
N TYR A 262 5.99 -22.64 -8.46
CA TYR A 262 6.34 -21.30 -8.93
C TYR A 262 6.62 -20.41 -7.72
N LEU A 263 7.88 -20.01 -7.55
CA LEU A 263 8.29 -19.07 -6.50
C LEU A 263 8.28 -17.66 -7.08
N ALA A 264 7.49 -16.78 -6.48
CA ALA A 264 7.55 -15.35 -6.76
C ALA A 264 8.12 -14.59 -5.55
N LYS A 265 8.86 -13.52 -5.81
CA LYS A 265 9.43 -12.62 -4.81
C LYS A 265 9.36 -11.17 -5.26
N GLU A 266 9.13 -10.30 -4.29
CA GLU A 266 9.22 -8.85 -4.43
C GLU A 266 10.00 -8.28 -3.24
N TYR A 267 10.71 -7.17 -3.43
CA TYR A 267 11.49 -6.50 -2.39
C TYR A 267 10.97 -5.08 -2.23
N LEU A 268 10.37 -4.81 -1.10
CA LEU A 268 9.74 -3.52 -0.81
C LEU A 268 9.81 -3.14 0.66
N ASP A 269 9.57 -1.89 0.94
CA ASP A 269 9.33 -1.36 2.28
C ASP A 269 8.26 -0.26 2.22
N GLY A 270 7.65 0.05 3.35
CA GLY A 270 6.66 1.11 3.47
C GLY A 270 6.73 1.77 4.83
N ARG A 271 6.63 3.10 4.83
CA ARG A 271 6.68 3.89 6.07
C ARG A 271 5.93 5.20 5.95
N LEU A 272 5.30 5.60 7.04
CA LEU A 272 4.74 6.93 7.17
C LEU A 272 5.88 7.94 7.45
N ILE A 273 6.01 8.93 6.58
CA ILE A 273 7.08 9.93 6.67
C ILE A 273 6.73 11.00 7.70
N ARG A 274 5.47 11.45 7.71
CA ARG A 274 4.94 12.42 8.69
C ARG A 274 3.74 11.82 9.43
N THR A 275 3.90 11.61 10.73
CA THR A 275 2.86 10.99 11.58
C THR A 275 1.64 11.89 11.76
N ASP A 276 1.82 13.21 11.65
CA ASP A 276 0.76 14.21 11.74
C ASP A 276 -0.11 14.34 10.47
N ALA A 277 0.34 13.74 9.34
CA ALA A 277 -0.39 13.78 8.07
C ALA A 277 -1.62 12.87 8.03
N ILE A 278 -1.69 11.88 8.92
CA ILE A 278 -2.81 10.95 9.06
C ILE A 278 -3.24 10.90 10.52
N LYS A 279 -4.54 10.94 10.76
CA LYS A 279 -5.14 10.78 12.10
C LYS A 279 -6.04 9.56 12.11
N VAL A 280 -6.09 8.88 13.26
CA VAL A 280 -6.94 7.70 13.43
C VAL A 280 -7.96 7.90 14.54
N LEU A 281 -9.12 7.28 14.37
CA LEU A 281 -10.14 7.14 15.41
C LEU A 281 -9.95 5.78 16.07
N GLN A 282 -9.87 5.82 17.38
CA GLN A 282 -9.70 4.62 18.21
C GLN A 282 -10.97 4.34 19.01
N LEU A 283 -11.47 3.11 18.93
CA LEU A 283 -12.49 2.55 19.82
C LEU A 283 -11.82 1.95 21.05
N ASN A 284 -12.38 2.23 22.23
CA ASN A 284 -11.96 1.65 23.51
C ASN A 284 -12.48 0.23 23.66
#